data_41bf578d5783f760803b227858359f77
#
_entry.id   41bf578d5783f760803b227858359f77
#
_cell.length_a   1.000
_cell.length_b   1.000
_cell.length_c   1.000
_cell.angle_alpha   90.00
_cell.angle_beta   90.00
_cell.angle_gamma   90.00
#
_symmetry.space_group_name_H-M   'P 1'
#
loop_
_entity.id
_entity.type
_entity.pdbx_description
1 polymer ?
#
loop_
_entity_poly.entity_id
_entity_poly.type
_entity_poly.pdbx_seq_one_letter_code
_entity_poly.pdbx_strand_id
1 'polypeptide(L)'
;IESFVSSIGGEFVEVIHLVPAGQDLHTFAPKPSKMREMLGVEIYFKLGGIAAEKIWLDRLVNLNPPMKVMTISKGIERIEMEGHHHHDEEGHHDEEGKSETFYDPHIWLSPSNVKQMGAQIFEHLLESMPENEVRLNKNYEKFISEVVETDNDIQKILSESDRSKGFLVFHPAWGYFAKDYSLSQVSIELEGKEPS
;
A
#
# COMPACT_ATOMS: atom_id res chain seq x y z
N ILE A 1 5.92 -2.68 -1.95
CA ILE A 1 6.40 -2.47 -0.57
C ILE A 1 7.68 -3.27 -0.34
N GLU A 2 7.72 -4.55 -0.72
CA GLU A 2 8.91 -5.39 -0.59
C GLU A 2 10.18 -4.68 -1.13
N SER A 3 10.11 -4.13 -2.35
CA SER A 3 11.23 -3.41 -2.97
C SER A 3 11.68 -2.19 -2.15
N PHE A 4 10.76 -1.47 -1.51
CA PHE A 4 11.09 -0.31 -0.68
C PHE A 4 11.83 -0.73 0.58
N VAL A 5 11.31 -1.74 1.28
CA VAL A 5 11.95 -2.28 2.49
C VAL A 5 13.33 -2.86 2.16
N SER A 6 13.45 -3.62 1.06
CA SER A 6 14.73 -4.18 0.62
C SER A 6 15.73 -3.11 0.21
N SER A 7 15.29 -2.04 -0.48
CA SER A 7 16.18 -0.95 -0.87
C SER A 7 16.72 -0.17 0.32
N ILE A 8 15.89 0.07 1.35
CA ILE A 8 16.27 0.83 2.55
C ILE A 8 17.04 -0.05 3.54
N GLY A 9 16.54 -1.26 3.81
CA GLY A 9 17.14 -2.20 4.77
C GLY A 9 18.41 -2.87 4.26
N GLY A 10 18.55 -3.04 2.93
CA GLY A 10 19.70 -3.65 2.30
C GLY A 10 19.96 -5.08 2.80
N GLU A 11 21.21 -5.37 3.10
CA GLU A 11 21.69 -6.68 3.58
C GLU A 11 21.26 -7.04 5.01
N PHE A 12 20.67 -6.08 5.73
CA PHE A 12 20.27 -6.26 7.14
C PHE A 12 18.86 -6.79 7.30
N VAL A 13 18.10 -6.93 6.21
CA VAL A 13 16.71 -7.40 6.23
C VAL A 13 16.49 -8.54 5.24
N GLU A 14 15.72 -9.52 5.67
CA GLU A 14 15.09 -10.51 4.80
C GLU A 14 13.61 -10.16 4.71
N VAL A 15 13.12 -9.91 3.50
CA VAL A 15 11.73 -9.47 3.29
C VAL A 15 10.88 -10.62 2.78
N ILE A 16 9.81 -10.90 3.51
CA ILE A 16 8.82 -11.92 3.16
C ILE A 16 7.52 -11.20 2.73
N HIS A 17 7.14 -11.33 1.47
CA HIS A 17 5.85 -10.85 1.00
C HIS A 17 4.72 -11.84 1.35
N LEU A 18 3.65 -11.33 1.94
CA LEU A 18 2.50 -12.14 2.33
C LEU A 18 1.62 -12.47 1.12
N VAL A 19 1.38 -11.48 0.27
CA VAL A 19 0.55 -11.62 -0.95
C VAL A 19 1.45 -11.91 -2.14
N PRO A 20 1.38 -13.10 -2.75
CA PRO A 20 2.20 -13.44 -3.93
C PRO A 20 1.87 -12.55 -5.13
N ALA A 21 2.84 -12.39 -6.03
CA ALA A 21 2.63 -11.69 -7.29
C ALA A 21 1.46 -12.31 -8.08
N GLY A 22 0.62 -11.47 -8.67
CA GLY A 22 -0.54 -11.89 -9.46
C GLY A 22 -1.77 -12.30 -8.64
N GLN A 23 -1.73 -12.18 -7.32
CA GLN A 23 -2.92 -12.37 -6.48
C GLN A 23 -3.60 -11.02 -6.24
N ASP A 24 -4.93 -11.05 -6.20
CA ASP A 24 -5.72 -9.88 -5.87
C ASP A 24 -5.60 -9.56 -4.36
N LEU A 25 -5.12 -8.35 -4.07
CA LEU A 25 -4.88 -7.87 -2.71
C LEU A 25 -6.19 -7.75 -1.89
N HIS A 26 -7.31 -7.51 -2.55
CA HIS A 26 -8.59 -7.29 -1.88
C HIS A 26 -9.24 -8.59 -1.38
N THR A 27 -9.01 -9.68 -2.09
CA THR A 27 -9.64 -10.98 -1.82
C THR A 27 -8.66 -12.04 -1.30
N PHE A 28 -7.37 -11.72 -1.26
CA PHE A 28 -6.34 -12.68 -0.88
C PHE A 28 -6.52 -13.19 0.56
N ALA A 29 -6.48 -14.51 0.70
CA ALA A 29 -6.46 -15.21 1.99
C ALA A 29 -5.20 -16.07 2.10
N PRO A 30 -4.28 -15.79 3.05
CA PRO A 30 -3.06 -16.57 3.20
C PRO A 30 -3.33 -18.03 3.56
N LYS A 31 -2.66 -18.94 2.89
CA LYS A 31 -2.68 -20.39 3.23
C LYS A 31 -2.00 -20.62 4.59
N PRO A 32 -2.36 -21.70 5.33
CA PRO A 32 -1.73 -22.03 6.60
C PRO A 32 -0.20 -22.18 6.53
N SER A 33 0.35 -22.65 5.39
CA SER A 33 1.79 -22.73 5.18
C SER A 33 2.43 -21.33 5.20
N LYS A 34 1.83 -20.34 4.52
CA LYS A 34 2.32 -18.97 4.47
C LYS A 34 2.22 -18.29 5.83
N MET A 35 1.15 -18.54 6.57
CA MET A 35 1.02 -18.07 7.95
C MET A 35 2.12 -18.61 8.87
N ARG A 36 2.57 -19.86 8.66
CA ARG A 36 3.70 -20.44 9.43
C ARG A 36 5.04 -19.78 9.11
N GLU A 37 5.29 -19.38 7.86
CA GLU A 37 6.49 -18.62 7.47
C GLU A 37 6.58 -17.29 8.22
N MET A 38 5.43 -16.69 8.53
CA MET A 38 5.35 -15.40 9.23
C MET A 38 5.61 -15.48 10.74
N LEU A 39 5.73 -16.69 11.32
CA LEU A 39 5.94 -16.84 12.79
C LEU A 39 7.30 -16.30 13.25
N GLY A 40 8.29 -16.20 12.37
CA GLY A 40 9.61 -15.64 12.69
C GLY A 40 9.77 -14.18 12.30
N VAL A 41 8.73 -13.52 11.77
CA VAL A 41 8.80 -12.13 11.34
C VAL A 41 8.83 -11.19 12.53
N GLU A 42 9.79 -10.28 12.58
CA GLU A 42 9.95 -9.29 13.64
C GLU A 42 9.11 -8.04 13.42
N ILE A 43 8.96 -7.62 12.15
CA ILE A 43 8.23 -6.41 11.76
C ILE A 43 7.25 -6.72 10.63
N TYR A 44 6.01 -6.33 10.81
CA TYR A 44 5.00 -6.31 9.76
C TYR A 44 4.72 -4.87 9.34
N PHE A 45 5.04 -4.52 8.09
CA PHE A 45 4.71 -3.22 7.53
C PHE A 45 3.27 -3.22 7.02
N LYS A 46 2.39 -2.57 7.77
CA LYS A 46 0.97 -2.45 7.47
C LYS A 46 0.72 -1.32 6.49
N LEU A 47 0.03 -1.65 5.39
CA LEU A 47 -0.41 -0.67 4.41
C LEU A 47 -1.68 0.06 4.88
N GLY A 48 -2.63 -0.69 5.43
CA GLY A 48 -3.96 -0.19 5.82
C GLY A 48 -4.86 0.11 4.62
N GLY A 49 -6.16 0.23 4.87
CA GLY A 49 -7.16 0.46 3.81
C GLY A 49 -7.57 -0.81 3.04
N ILE A 50 -7.04 -1.98 3.41
CA ILE A 50 -7.35 -3.26 2.81
C ILE A 50 -8.14 -4.09 3.82
N ALA A 51 -9.40 -4.39 3.51
CA ALA A 51 -10.26 -5.16 4.42
C ALA A 51 -9.68 -6.54 4.75
N ALA A 52 -9.14 -7.23 3.73
CA ALA A 52 -8.50 -8.52 3.90
C ALA A 52 -7.27 -8.44 4.84
N GLU A 53 -6.47 -7.37 4.79
CA GLU A 53 -5.32 -7.16 5.68
C GLU A 53 -5.73 -7.24 7.16
N LYS A 54 -6.85 -6.63 7.54
CA LYS A 54 -7.37 -6.66 8.91
C LYS A 54 -7.59 -8.10 9.39
N ILE A 55 -8.18 -8.93 8.54
CA ILE A 55 -8.53 -10.32 8.88
C ILE A 55 -7.28 -11.17 9.14
N TRP A 56 -6.27 -11.13 8.26
CA TRP A 56 -5.08 -11.94 8.45
C TRP A 56 -4.12 -11.36 9.48
N LEU A 57 -4.10 -10.02 9.64
CA LEU A 57 -3.22 -9.37 10.60
C LEU A 57 -3.57 -9.74 12.04
N ASP A 58 -4.85 -9.76 12.39
CA ASP A 58 -5.31 -10.21 13.72
C ASP A 58 -4.84 -11.63 14.01
N ARG A 59 -4.88 -12.51 13.02
CA ARG A 59 -4.35 -13.89 13.14
C ARG A 59 -2.84 -13.89 13.33
N LEU A 60 -2.10 -13.09 12.57
CA LEU A 60 -0.63 -13.01 12.67
C LEU A 60 -0.19 -12.50 14.03
N VAL A 61 -0.81 -11.45 14.55
CA VAL A 61 -0.51 -10.88 15.87
C VAL A 61 -0.76 -11.92 16.97
N ASN A 62 -1.85 -12.68 16.87
CA ASN A 62 -2.13 -13.75 17.83
C ASN A 62 -1.14 -14.92 17.77
N LEU A 63 -0.62 -15.25 16.57
CA LEU A 63 0.32 -16.35 16.37
C LEU A 63 1.78 -15.94 16.65
N ASN A 64 2.10 -14.66 16.49
CA ASN A 64 3.42 -14.09 16.70
C ASN A 64 3.34 -12.81 17.54
N PRO A 65 3.03 -12.89 18.85
CA PRO A 65 2.85 -11.72 19.72
C PRO A 65 4.06 -10.76 19.79
N PRO A 66 5.32 -11.20 19.63
CA PRO A 66 6.48 -10.31 19.60
C PRO A 66 6.57 -9.44 18.34
N MET A 67 5.85 -9.79 17.27
CA MET A 67 5.89 -9.06 16.00
C MET A 67 5.41 -7.62 16.16
N LYS A 68 6.22 -6.67 15.72
CA LYS A 68 5.84 -5.25 15.69
C LYS A 68 5.02 -4.97 14.43
N VAL A 69 3.89 -4.29 14.58
CA VAL A 69 3.05 -3.84 13.45
C VAL A 69 3.27 -2.36 13.21
N MET A 70 3.87 -2.01 12.07
CA MET A 70 4.25 -0.64 11.71
C MET A 70 3.42 -0.14 10.54
N THR A 71 2.65 0.93 10.77
CA THR A 71 1.81 1.52 9.71
C THR A 71 2.62 2.49 8.86
N ILE A 72 2.85 2.15 7.59
CA ILE A 72 3.65 2.95 6.65
C ILE A 72 2.84 3.98 5.85
N SER A 73 1.53 4.00 6.04
CA SER A 73 0.63 4.96 5.39
C SER A 73 0.25 6.13 6.29
N LYS A 74 0.90 6.28 7.43
CA LYS A 74 0.62 7.37 8.38
C LYS A 74 0.93 8.73 7.74
N GLY A 75 -0.03 9.65 7.81
CA GLY A 75 0.11 11.00 7.25
C GLY A 75 -0.25 11.10 5.76
N ILE A 76 -0.50 9.99 5.06
CA ILE A 76 -0.97 10.01 3.68
C ILE A 76 -2.46 10.34 3.66
N GLU A 77 -2.83 11.39 2.91
CA GLU A 77 -4.22 11.73 2.67
C GLU A 77 -4.90 10.65 1.82
N ARG A 78 -5.93 10.02 2.37
CA ARG A 78 -6.61 8.91 1.72
C ARG A 78 -7.63 9.39 0.70
N ILE A 79 -7.68 8.72 -0.45
CA ILE A 79 -8.73 8.89 -1.46
C ILE A 79 -9.85 7.92 -1.12
N GLU A 80 -11.07 8.46 -0.92
CA GLU A 80 -12.25 7.65 -0.72
C GLU A 80 -12.66 6.97 -2.02
N MET A 81 -13.01 5.69 -1.94
CA MET A 81 -13.61 4.96 -3.05
C MET A 81 -15.11 5.14 -3.00
N GLU A 82 -15.72 5.56 -4.11
CA GLU A 82 -17.17 5.64 -4.20
C GLU A 82 -17.78 4.24 -4.05
N GLY A 83 -18.51 4.08 -3.00
CA GLY A 83 -19.58 3.17 -2.66
C GLY A 83 -19.50 1.68 -2.99
N HIS A 84 -19.19 0.86 -2.00
CA HIS A 84 -19.85 -0.44 -1.86
C HIS A 84 -21.10 -0.28 -0.99
N HIS A 85 -22.16 0.25 -1.53
CA HIS A 85 -23.48 0.04 -0.95
C HIS A 85 -23.90 -1.38 -1.31
N HIS A 86 -23.60 -2.34 -0.45
CA HIS A 86 -24.32 -3.60 -0.49
C HIS A 86 -25.79 -3.30 -0.18
N HIS A 87 -26.62 -3.26 -1.21
CA HIS A 87 -28.04 -3.47 -1.07
C HIS A 87 -28.23 -4.97 -0.79
N ASP A 88 -28.04 -5.38 0.44
CA ASP A 88 -28.66 -6.60 0.93
C ASP A 88 -30.14 -6.26 1.14
N GLU A 89 -30.96 -6.58 0.14
CA GLU A 89 -32.40 -6.69 0.30
C GLU A 89 -32.67 -7.92 1.20
N GLU A 90 -32.58 -7.73 2.51
CA GLU A 90 -33.46 -8.45 3.47
C GLU A 90 -33.29 -7.82 4.85
N GLY A 91 -34.40 -7.29 5.35
CA GLY A 91 -34.45 -6.46 6.53
C GLY A 91 -34.03 -7.16 7.83
N HIS A 92 -33.11 -6.52 8.51
CA HIS A 92 -33.11 -6.45 9.97
C HIS A 92 -32.62 -5.05 10.36
N HIS A 93 -33.56 -4.26 10.92
CA HIS A 93 -33.29 -3.03 11.64
C HIS A 93 -32.52 -3.40 12.91
N ASP A 94 -31.23 -3.14 12.96
CA ASP A 94 -30.51 -2.95 14.21
C ASP A 94 -29.49 -1.82 14.05
N GLU A 95 -29.54 -0.97 15.02
CA GLU A 95 -28.89 0.29 15.36
C GLU A 95 -27.51 0.60 14.76
N GLU A 96 -27.37 1.85 14.30
CA GLU A 96 -26.12 2.60 14.03
C GLU A 96 -25.12 1.94 13.07
N GLY A 97 -25.51 1.73 11.84
CA GLY A 97 -24.61 1.43 10.74
C GLY A 97 -23.69 2.62 10.44
N LYS A 98 -22.50 2.67 11.05
CA LYS A 98 -21.40 3.49 10.54
C LYS A 98 -21.04 2.92 9.17
N SER A 99 -21.42 3.63 8.11
CA SER A 99 -20.92 3.38 6.76
C SER A 99 -19.38 3.27 6.83
N GLU A 100 -18.83 2.07 6.68
CA GLU A 100 -17.37 1.91 6.59
C GLU A 100 -16.94 2.59 5.29
N THR A 101 -16.23 3.72 5.43
CA THR A 101 -15.64 4.41 4.29
C THR A 101 -14.48 3.56 3.77
N PHE A 102 -14.56 3.13 2.52
CA PHE A 102 -13.48 2.41 1.86
C PHE A 102 -12.52 3.41 1.21
N TYR A 103 -11.24 3.16 1.35
CA TYR A 103 -10.19 4.00 0.79
C TYR A 103 -9.39 3.23 -0.26
N ASP A 104 -8.98 3.95 -1.31
CA ASP A 104 -8.05 3.41 -2.30
C ASP A 104 -6.75 2.97 -1.62
N PRO A 105 -6.40 1.67 -1.67
CA PRO A 105 -5.20 1.16 -1.04
C PRO A 105 -3.91 1.41 -1.84
N HIS A 106 -4.01 1.84 -3.12
CA HIS A 106 -2.91 1.89 -4.09
C HIS A 106 -1.99 3.11 -3.89
N ILE A 107 -1.72 3.46 -2.63
CA ILE A 107 -0.92 4.64 -2.23
C ILE A 107 0.50 4.61 -2.80
N TRP A 108 1.05 3.42 -3.08
CA TRP A 108 2.42 3.23 -3.59
C TRP A 108 2.61 3.60 -5.06
N LEU A 109 1.55 3.94 -5.78
CA LEU A 109 1.61 4.40 -7.18
C LEU A 109 1.83 5.92 -7.32
N SER A 110 1.96 6.63 -6.21
CA SER A 110 2.29 8.06 -6.15
C SER A 110 3.71 8.24 -5.63
N PRO A 111 4.63 8.86 -6.39
CA PRO A 111 5.97 9.18 -5.90
C PRO A 111 5.98 10.02 -4.62
N SER A 112 5.00 10.92 -4.47
CA SER A 112 4.81 11.70 -3.24
C SER A 112 4.55 10.81 -2.03
N ASN A 113 3.64 9.85 -2.17
CA ASN A 113 3.34 8.88 -1.11
C ASN A 113 4.51 7.92 -0.86
N VAL A 114 5.22 7.49 -1.91
CA VAL A 114 6.40 6.61 -1.78
C VAL A 114 7.48 7.26 -0.94
N LYS A 115 7.72 8.58 -1.08
CA LYS A 115 8.65 9.32 -0.20
C LYS A 115 8.22 9.26 1.27
N GLN A 116 6.93 9.43 1.56
CA GLN A 116 6.39 9.34 2.93
C GLN A 116 6.49 7.91 3.49
N MET A 117 6.12 6.91 2.67
CA MET A 117 6.23 5.50 3.06
C MET A 117 7.68 5.11 3.32
N GLY A 118 8.61 5.57 2.47
CA GLY A 118 10.04 5.34 2.65
C GLY A 118 10.57 5.93 3.96
N ALA A 119 10.11 7.12 4.33
CA ALA A 119 10.47 7.74 5.62
C ALA A 119 9.99 6.90 6.81
N GLN A 120 8.73 6.40 6.78
CA GLN A 120 8.21 5.53 7.84
C GLN A 120 8.97 4.20 7.92
N ILE A 121 9.28 3.58 6.78
CA ILE A 121 10.09 2.35 6.73
C ILE A 121 11.47 2.60 7.34
N PHE A 122 12.15 3.68 6.93
CA PHE A 122 13.46 4.04 7.44
C PHE A 122 13.47 4.27 8.96
N GLU A 123 12.52 5.07 9.48
CA GLU A 123 12.39 5.33 10.92
C GLU A 123 12.24 4.01 11.71
N HIS A 124 11.37 3.11 11.27
CA HIS A 124 11.13 1.84 11.97
C HIS A 124 12.32 0.87 11.88
N LEU A 125 13.02 0.84 10.74
CA LEU A 125 14.24 0.05 10.63
C LEU A 125 15.35 0.62 11.52
N LEU A 126 15.50 1.95 11.58
CA LEU A 126 16.47 2.59 12.45
C LEU A 126 16.18 2.34 13.94
N GLU A 127 14.92 2.41 14.36
CA GLU A 127 14.49 2.06 15.73
C GLU A 127 14.81 0.60 16.08
N SER A 128 14.73 -0.30 15.10
CA SER A 128 14.92 -1.74 15.32
C SER A 128 16.38 -2.17 15.26
N MET A 129 17.23 -1.46 14.54
CA MET A 129 18.64 -1.76 14.36
C MET A 129 19.51 -0.49 14.31
N PRO A 130 19.57 0.28 15.42
CA PRO A 130 20.27 1.56 15.49
C PRO A 130 21.79 1.45 15.23
N GLU A 131 22.39 0.30 15.45
CA GLU A 131 23.80 0.04 15.16
C GLU A 131 24.13 0.13 13.66
N ASN A 132 23.13 0.01 12.79
CA ASN A 132 23.27 0.10 11.33
C ASN A 132 22.93 1.49 10.76
N GLU A 133 22.77 2.52 11.61
CA GLU A 133 22.33 3.87 11.26
C GLU A 133 23.03 4.43 10.00
N VAL A 134 24.38 4.39 9.97
CA VAL A 134 25.15 4.96 8.85
C VAL A 134 24.78 4.32 7.51
N ARG A 135 24.57 3.02 7.52
CA ARG A 135 24.25 2.27 6.31
C ARG A 135 22.81 2.46 5.89
N LEU A 136 21.89 2.43 6.87
CA LEU A 136 20.48 2.70 6.64
C LEU A 136 20.25 4.10 6.08
N ASN A 137 20.91 5.13 6.62
CA ASN A 137 20.87 6.50 6.08
C ASN A 137 21.31 6.54 4.61
N LYS A 138 22.47 5.93 4.29
CA LYS A 138 22.96 5.89 2.92
C LYS A 138 21.97 5.21 1.96
N ASN A 139 21.41 4.09 2.37
CA ASN A 139 20.43 3.37 1.56
C ASN A 139 19.15 4.19 1.37
N TYR A 140 18.67 4.84 2.43
CA TYR A 140 17.50 5.70 2.38
C TYR A 140 17.71 6.92 1.48
N GLU A 141 18.85 7.60 1.59
CA GLU A 141 19.20 8.73 0.70
C GLU A 141 19.21 8.29 -0.78
N LYS A 142 19.78 7.12 -1.06
CA LYS A 142 19.74 6.55 -2.40
C LYS A 142 18.32 6.27 -2.86
N PHE A 143 17.50 5.62 -2.02
CA PHE A 143 16.10 5.34 -2.31
C PHE A 143 15.32 6.62 -2.62
N ILE A 144 15.46 7.66 -1.80
CA ILE A 144 14.78 8.95 -2.04
C ILE A 144 15.26 9.61 -3.33
N SER A 145 16.56 9.53 -3.64
CA SER A 145 17.13 10.07 -4.90
C SER A 145 16.49 9.39 -6.12
N GLU A 146 16.34 8.06 -6.10
CA GLU A 146 15.71 7.30 -7.18
C GLU A 146 14.22 7.65 -7.33
N VAL A 147 13.49 7.86 -6.22
CA VAL A 147 12.09 8.29 -6.26
C VAL A 147 11.94 9.69 -6.83
N VAL A 148 12.84 10.62 -6.45
CA VAL A 148 12.84 11.99 -6.98
C VAL A 148 13.17 12.00 -8.47
N GLU A 149 14.13 11.22 -8.92
CA GLU A 149 14.48 11.09 -10.33
C GLU A 149 13.28 10.56 -11.14
N THR A 150 12.62 9.51 -10.65
CA THR A 150 11.40 8.96 -11.26
C THR A 150 10.29 10.00 -11.34
N ASP A 151 10.05 10.77 -10.27
CA ASP A 151 9.05 11.84 -10.25
C ASP A 151 9.35 12.92 -11.30
N ASN A 152 10.61 13.35 -11.41
CA ASN A 152 11.06 14.31 -12.42
C ASN A 152 10.88 13.79 -13.85
N ASP A 153 11.19 12.53 -14.10
CA ASP A 153 11.01 11.90 -15.41
C ASP A 153 9.53 11.83 -15.80
N ILE A 154 8.67 11.45 -14.86
CA ILE A 154 7.22 11.45 -15.06
C ILE A 154 6.73 12.87 -15.40
N GLN A 155 7.13 13.88 -14.63
CA GLN A 155 6.75 15.27 -14.88
C GLN A 155 7.21 15.74 -16.26
N LYS A 156 8.42 15.39 -16.67
CA LYS A 156 8.97 15.72 -17.99
C LYS A 156 8.13 15.09 -19.10
N ILE A 157 7.86 13.77 -19.02
CA ILE A 157 7.03 13.06 -20.01
C ILE A 157 5.64 13.69 -20.10
N LEU A 158 5.02 13.97 -18.96
CA LEU A 158 3.69 14.55 -18.90
C LEU A 158 3.65 16.02 -19.35
N SER A 159 4.75 16.77 -19.27
CA SER A 159 4.80 18.15 -19.76
C SER A 159 4.68 18.24 -21.29
N GLU A 160 5.06 17.18 -21.99
CA GLU A 160 4.98 17.04 -23.44
C GLU A 160 3.64 16.47 -23.91
N SER A 161 2.77 16.07 -22.99
CA SER A 161 1.50 15.38 -23.26
C SER A 161 0.29 16.31 -23.06
N ASP A 162 -0.81 16.02 -23.79
CA ASP A 162 -2.09 16.69 -23.58
C ASP A 162 -2.79 16.10 -22.34
N ARG A 163 -2.61 16.75 -21.19
CA ARG A 163 -3.16 16.32 -19.90
C ARG A 163 -4.69 16.40 -19.82
N SER A 164 -5.34 17.09 -20.77
CA SER A 164 -6.80 17.25 -20.75
C SER A 164 -7.54 15.95 -21.06
N LYS A 165 -6.86 14.96 -21.61
CA LYS A 165 -7.50 13.72 -22.09
C LYS A 165 -7.60 12.62 -21.06
N GLY A 166 -6.87 12.71 -19.94
CA GLY A 166 -6.82 11.63 -18.97
C GLY A 166 -6.27 10.32 -19.52
N PHE A 167 -6.49 9.23 -18.81
CA PHE A 167 -6.07 7.89 -19.23
C PHE A 167 -7.09 6.83 -18.82
N LEU A 168 -7.17 5.76 -19.63
CA LEU A 168 -8.04 4.63 -19.42
C LEU A 168 -7.26 3.48 -18.80
N VAL A 169 -7.81 2.87 -17.75
CA VAL A 169 -7.24 1.71 -17.06
C VAL A 169 -8.29 0.62 -16.93
N PHE A 170 -7.86 -0.62 -16.80
CA PHE A 170 -8.78 -1.71 -16.48
C PHE A 170 -9.22 -1.60 -15.01
N HIS A 171 -8.28 -1.69 -14.08
CA HIS A 171 -8.50 -1.60 -12.63
C HIS A 171 -8.19 -0.17 -12.12
N PRO A 172 -9.04 0.44 -11.25
CA PRO A 172 -8.90 1.83 -10.80
C PRO A 172 -7.79 2.03 -9.74
N ALA A 173 -6.57 1.61 -10.04
CA ALA A 173 -5.46 1.64 -9.08
C ALA A 173 -4.66 2.95 -9.07
N TRP A 174 -4.87 3.85 -10.02
CA TRP A 174 -4.00 5.00 -10.27
C TRP A 174 -4.53 6.33 -9.73
N GLY A 175 -5.44 6.30 -8.76
CA GLY A 175 -6.09 7.49 -8.21
C GLY A 175 -5.08 8.49 -7.61
N TYR A 176 -4.11 8.01 -6.82
CA TYR A 176 -3.06 8.86 -6.24
C TYR A 176 -2.11 9.43 -7.28
N PHE A 177 -1.74 8.62 -8.28
CA PHE A 177 -0.94 9.09 -9.42
C PHE A 177 -1.69 10.20 -10.18
N ALA A 178 -2.95 9.97 -10.49
CA ALA A 178 -3.78 10.95 -11.18
C ALA A 178 -3.87 12.26 -10.39
N LYS A 179 -4.03 12.18 -9.06
CA LYS A 179 -4.05 13.34 -8.15
C LYS A 179 -2.72 14.10 -8.19
N ASP A 180 -1.57 13.41 -8.07
CA ASP A 180 -0.24 14.05 -8.06
C ASP A 180 0.04 14.85 -9.33
N TYR A 181 -0.42 14.35 -10.48
CA TYR A 181 -0.12 14.95 -11.79
C TYR A 181 -1.29 15.68 -12.43
N SER A 182 -2.38 15.90 -11.71
CA SER A 182 -3.61 16.57 -12.19
C SER A 182 -4.16 15.91 -13.47
N LEU A 183 -4.20 14.59 -13.49
CA LEU A 183 -4.76 13.77 -14.55
C LEU A 183 -6.15 13.25 -14.15
N SER A 184 -6.93 12.78 -15.14
CA SER A 184 -8.18 12.06 -14.93
C SER A 184 -8.00 10.59 -15.24
N GLN A 185 -8.31 9.73 -14.26
CA GLN A 185 -8.39 8.29 -14.45
C GLN A 185 -9.82 7.90 -14.84
N VAL A 186 -9.96 7.05 -15.85
CA VAL A 186 -11.22 6.37 -16.18
C VAL A 186 -10.96 4.87 -16.12
N SER A 187 -11.76 4.15 -15.36
CA SER A 187 -11.64 2.69 -15.24
C SER A 187 -12.72 1.97 -16.07
N ILE A 188 -12.35 0.80 -16.61
CA ILE A 188 -13.29 -0.12 -17.27
C ILE A 188 -14.01 -0.96 -16.22
N GLU A 189 -13.28 -1.41 -15.21
CA GLU A 189 -13.82 -2.15 -14.07
C GLU A 189 -14.60 -1.19 -13.16
N LEU A 190 -15.83 -1.56 -12.86
CA LEU A 190 -16.67 -0.87 -11.90
C LEU A 190 -16.74 -1.73 -10.63
N GLU A 191 -16.28 -1.17 -9.50
CA GLU A 191 -16.39 -1.80 -8.17
C GLU A 191 -15.77 -3.21 -8.06
N GLY A 192 -14.66 -3.48 -8.76
CA GLY A 192 -14.02 -4.80 -8.73
C GLY A 192 -14.79 -5.88 -9.53
N LYS A 193 -15.74 -5.48 -10.36
CA LYS A 193 -16.49 -6.38 -11.25
C LYS A 193 -16.11 -6.14 -12.70
N GLU A 194 -15.88 -7.23 -13.44
CA GLU A 194 -15.73 -7.15 -14.90
C GLU A 194 -17.01 -6.59 -15.54
N PRO A 195 -16.89 -5.78 -16.61
CA PRO A 195 -18.05 -5.32 -17.35
C PRO A 195 -18.80 -6.53 -17.93
N SER A 196 -20.09 -6.57 -17.69
CA SER A 196 -21.02 -7.61 -18.18
C SER A 196 -21.25 -7.50 -19.69
#